data_410e998c55bf53fc6f2bfdba78f0012a
#
_entry.id   410e998c55bf53fc6f2bfdba78f0012a
#
_cell.length_a   1.000
_cell.length_b   1.000
_cell.length_c   1.000
_cell.angle_alpha   90.00
_cell.angle_beta   90.00
_cell.angle_gamma   90.00
#
_symmetry.space_group_name_H-M   'P 1'
#
loop_
_entity.id
_entity.type
_entity.pdbx_description
1 polymer ?
#
loop_
_entity_poly.entity_id
_entity_poly.type
_entity_poly.pdbx_seq_one_letter_code
_entity_poly.pdbx_strand_id
1 'polypeptide(L)'
;MTEANEKVTQKKVTSKQDSLPAPISIFEEDASGGLENITPEDLTIPRLKILQALSPEVNKIDGKYVQGAAAGDIFNTVTSHFYSESDQCIVIPVAYKRMFLEWQPRESGGGLVNQHTDAAILSQTSKNEKGADILANGNYIQTSATHYCLVVEGDSFQQVMIPMAGTQLKKSRTWNSVMMGLKVKSSNGNVFTPPS
;
A
#
# COMPACT_ATOMS: atom_id res chain seq x y z
N MET A 1 15.79 64.17 52.47
CA MET A 1 15.51 63.83 51.11
C MET A 1 16.27 62.54 50.83
N THR A 2 15.64 61.41 51.03
CA THR A 2 16.30 60.11 50.94
C THR A 2 15.34 59.23 50.15
N GLU A 3 15.74 58.90 48.95
CA GLU A 3 15.00 57.95 48.05
C GLU A 3 15.20 56.54 48.54
N ALA A 4 14.10 55.85 48.79
CA ALA A 4 14.11 54.45 49.14
C ALA A 4 13.98 53.62 47.81
N ASN A 5 15.00 52.82 47.57
CA ASN A 5 15.09 51.95 46.42
C ASN A 5 14.48 50.55 46.76
N GLU A 6 13.32 50.31 46.34
CA GLU A 6 12.62 49.03 46.53
C GLU A 6 13.08 47.99 45.48
N LYS A 7 13.89 47.03 45.95
CA LYS A 7 14.32 45.87 45.16
C LYS A 7 13.16 44.87 45.07
N VAL A 8 12.51 44.82 43.93
CA VAL A 8 11.56 43.73 43.58
C VAL A 8 12.37 42.47 43.29
N THR A 9 12.30 41.52 44.22
CA THR A 9 12.88 40.18 44.05
C THR A 9 11.95 39.35 43.19
N GLN A 10 12.33 39.14 41.91
CA GLN A 10 11.63 38.18 41.04
C GLN A 10 11.94 36.76 41.50
N LYS A 11 10.95 36.08 42.02
CA LYS A 11 10.96 34.66 42.37
C LYS A 11 10.89 33.86 41.09
N LYS A 12 12.02 33.28 40.67
CA LYS A 12 12.14 32.37 39.53
C LYS A 12 11.35 31.10 39.85
N VAL A 13 10.20 30.96 39.26
CA VAL A 13 9.42 29.69 39.32
C VAL A 13 10.14 28.70 38.38
N THR A 14 10.91 27.80 38.96
CA THR A 14 11.45 26.63 38.30
C THR A 14 10.30 25.64 38.13
N SER A 15 9.72 25.59 36.94
CA SER A 15 8.86 24.47 36.55
C SER A 15 9.74 23.23 36.49
N LYS A 16 9.56 22.31 37.43
CA LYS A 16 9.98 20.93 37.25
C LYS A 16 9.23 20.39 36.06
N GLN A 17 9.87 20.31 34.91
CA GLN A 17 9.46 19.38 33.88
C GLN A 17 9.65 17.97 34.47
N ASP A 18 8.55 17.32 34.85
CA ASP A 18 8.54 15.90 35.03
C ASP A 18 8.88 15.31 33.65
N SER A 19 10.13 14.89 33.49
CA SER A 19 10.56 14.07 32.36
C SER A 19 9.87 12.74 32.51
N LEU A 20 8.73 12.57 31.83
CA LEU A 20 8.22 11.26 31.52
C LEU A 20 9.36 10.47 30.91
N PRO A 21 9.68 9.26 31.40
CA PRO A 21 10.67 8.42 30.74
C PRO A 21 10.25 8.28 29.28
N ALA A 22 11.19 8.51 28.37
CA ALA A 22 10.93 8.43 26.96
C ALA A 22 10.35 7.05 26.66
N PRO A 23 9.11 6.93 26.15
CA PRO A 23 8.45 5.65 25.98
C PRO A 23 9.15 4.74 24.97
N ILE A 24 10.12 5.25 24.23
CA ILE A 24 10.82 4.55 23.14
C ILE A 24 11.73 3.44 23.68
N SER A 25 12.44 3.63 24.78
CA SER A 25 13.37 2.61 25.31
C SER A 25 12.66 1.36 25.85
N ILE A 26 11.47 1.52 26.40
CA ILE A 26 10.65 0.38 26.88
C ILE A 26 10.14 -0.43 25.69
N PHE A 27 9.78 0.23 24.58
CA PHE A 27 9.34 -0.44 23.36
C PHE A 27 10.50 -1.07 22.57
N GLU A 28 11.73 -0.55 22.71
CA GLU A 28 12.92 -1.17 22.07
C GLU A 28 13.33 -2.47 22.77
N GLU A 29 13.21 -2.54 24.10
CA GLU A 29 13.51 -3.74 24.88
C GLU A 29 12.46 -4.85 24.68
N ASP A 30 11.21 -4.48 24.40
CA ASP A 30 10.07 -5.38 24.26
C ASP A 30 9.49 -5.43 22.82
N ALA A 31 10.26 -4.99 21.84
CA ALA A 31 9.79 -4.80 20.46
C ALA A 31 9.24 -6.07 19.77
N SER A 32 9.51 -7.25 20.32
CA SER A 32 8.95 -8.54 19.87
C SER A 32 7.99 -9.18 20.89
N GLY A 33 7.85 -8.60 22.06
CA GLY A 33 7.01 -9.15 23.13
C GLY A 33 5.52 -9.19 22.75
N GLY A 34 4.91 -10.37 22.78
CA GLY A 34 3.50 -10.59 22.50
C GLY A 34 3.15 -10.82 21.02
N LEU A 35 4.13 -10.77 20.12
CA LEU A 35 3.93 -11.01 18.67
C LEU A 35 4.57 -12.32 18.19
N GLU A 36 5.09 -13.14 19.08
CA GLU A 36 5.87 -14.36 18.78
C GLU A 36 5.03 -15.44 18.07
N ASN A 37 3.71 -15.38 18.23
CA ASN A 37 2.80 -16.34 17.63
C ASN A 37 2.17 -15.85 16.30
N ILE A 38 2.50 -14.63 15.84
CA ILE A 38 2.03 -14.13 14.56
C ILE A 38 2.77 -14.82 13.43
N THR A 39 2.01 -15.49 12.58
CA THR A 39 2.49 -16.14 11.36
C THR A 39 2.18 -15.26 10.13
N PRO A 40 2.81 -15.51 8.97
CA PRO A 40 2.46 -14.81 7.73
C PRO A 40 0.98 -14.91 7.34
N GLU A 41 0.27 -15.95 7.79
CA GLU A 41 -1.16 -16.17 7.56
C GLU A 41 -2.04 -15.22 8.37
N ASP A 42 -1.52 -14.71 9.48
CA ASP A 42 -2.19 -13.74 10.33
C ASP A 42 -2.01 -12.30 9.83
N LEU A 43 -1.18 -12.10 8.82
CA LEU A 43 -0.84 -10.79 8.28
C LEU A 43 -1.59 -10.51 6.97
N THR A 44 -2.16 -9.33 6.88
CA THR A 44 -2.74 -8.83 5.64
C THR A 44 -1.79 -7.83 4.99
N ILE A 45 -1.31 -8.15 3.78
CA ILE A 45 -0.50 -7.21 3.02
C ILE A 45 -1.41 -6.07 2.53
N PRO A 46 -1.11 -4.81 2.89
CA PRO A 46 -1.88 -3.66 2.44
C PRO A 46 -1.89 -3.57 0.90
N ARG A 47 -3.05 -3.22 0.36
CA ARG A 47 -3.18 -2.92 -1.06
C ARG A 47 -3.31 -1.42 -1.26
N LEU A 48 -2.58 -0.87 -2.22
CA LEU A 48 -2.88 0.45 -2.75
C LEU A 48 -3.84 0.31 -3.91
N LYS A 49 -4.96 1.01 -3.84
CA LYS A 49 -5.96 1.10 -4.92
C LYS A 49 -6.30 2.56 -5.19
N ILE A 50 -6.68 2.85 -6.43
CA ILE A 50 -7.24 4.15 -6.80
C ILE A 50 -8.73 4.12 -6.50
N LEU A 51 -9.22 5.05 -5.70
CA LEU A 51 -10.63 5.20 -5.41
C LEU A 51 -11.38 5.66 -6.67
N GLN A 52 -12.54 5.08 -6.89
CA GLN A 52 -13.46 5.46 -7.97
C GLN A 52 -14.69 6.13 -7.37
N ALA A 53 -15.48 6.82 -8.20
CA ALA A 53 -16.70 7.50 -7.74
C ALA A 53 -17.70 6.58 -7.01
N LEU A 54 -17.70 5.28 -7.35
CA LEU A 54 -18.55 4.27 -6.72
C LEU A 54 -17.83 3.44 -5.66
N SER A 55 -16.62 3.82 -5.27
CA SER A 55 -15.91 3.12 -4.19
C SER A 55 -16.63 3.34 -2.85
N PRO A 56 -16.79 2.31 -2.01
CA PRO A 56 -17.44 2.44 -0.72
C PRO A 56 -16.83 3.54 0.15
N GLU A 57 -15.51 3.71 0.09
CA GLU A 57 -14.78 4.71 0.87
C GLU A 57 -15.13 6.16 0.52
N VAL A 58 -15.67 6.40 -0.68
CA VAL A 58 -16.10 7.73 -1.15
C VAL A 58 -17.59 7.97 -0.89
N ASN A 59 -18.36 6.88 -0.72
CA ASN A 59 -19.81 6.96 -0.54
C ASN A 59 -20.19 7.24 0.91
N LYS A 60 -20.72 8.42 1.20
CA LYS A 60 -21.07 8.89 2.57
C LYS A 60 -22.08 8.01 3.32
N ILE A 61 -22.87 7.22 2.59
CA ILE A 61 -23.87 6.32 3.21
C ILE A 61 -23.37 4.89 3.39
N ASP A 62 -22.16 4.58 2.93
CA ASP A 62 -21.55 3.27 3.10
C ASP A 62 -20.84 3.19 4.46
N GLY A 63 -20.92 2.01 5.11
CA GLY A 63 -20.23 1.77 6.38
C GLY A 63 -18.69 1.81 6.29
N LYS A 64 -18.13 1.82 5.08
CA LYS A 64 -16.70 1.94 4.82
C LYS A 64 -16.30 3.36 4.39
N TYR A 65 -17.19 4.32 4.53
CA TYR A 65 -16.90 5.71 4.19
C TYR A 65 -15.69 6.25 4.96
N VAL A 66 -14.78 6.89 4.26
CA VAL A 66 -13.61 7.58 4.83
C VAL A 66 -13.77 9.08 4.61
N GLN A 67 -13.81 9.83 5.70
CA GLN A 67 -13.99 11.27 5.63
C GLN A 67 -12.83 11.93 4.88
N GLY A 68 -13.16 12.73 3.86
CA GLY A 68 -12.19 13.45 3.04
C GLY A 68 -11.67 12.68 1.83
N ALA A 69 -11.86 11.35 1.77
CA ALA A 69 -11.47 10.57 0.61
C ALA A 69 -12.34 10.89 -0.61
N ALA A 70 -11.71 11.01 -1.77
CA ALA A 70 -12.35 11.35 -3.04
C ALA A 70 -11.99 10.37 -4.15
N ALA A 71 -12.76 10.41 -5.24
CA ALA A 71 -12.42 9.64 -6.43
C ALA A 71 -11.10 10.17 -7.04
N GLY A 72 -10.17 9.27 -7.32
CA GLY A 72 -8.82 9.59 -7.80
C GLY A 72 -7.73 9.41 -6.74
N ASP A 73 -8.08 9.45 -5.46
CA ASP A 73 -7.13 9.24 -4.37
C ASP A 73 -6.56 7.82 -4.39
N ILE A 74 -5.30 7.70 -3.95
CA ILE A 74 -4.66 6.40 -3.71
C ILE A 74 -4.95 6.00 -2.27
N PHE A 75 -5.57 4.84 -2.08
CA PHE A 75 -6.06 4.38 -0.78
C PHE A 75 -5.37 3.09 -0.34
N ASN A 76 -4.93 3.06 0.93
CA ASN A 76 -4.36 1.88 1.59
C ASN A 76 -5.48 1.11 2.32
N THR A 77 -5.66 -0.16 1.94
CA THR A 77 -6.80 -0.97 2.41
C THR A 77 -6.68 -1.46 3.86
N VAL A 78 -5.52 -1.35 4.48
CA VAL A 78 -5.28 -1.81 5.86
C VAL A 78 -5.27 -0.63 6.82
N THR A 79 -4.50 0.41 6.51
CA THR A 79 -4.38 1.60 7.38
C THR A 79 -5.52 2.59 7.20
N SER A 80 -6.32 2.45 6.12
CA SER A 80 -7.33 3.43 5.69
C SER A 80 -6.75 4.81 5.39
N HIS A 81 -5.42 4.92 5.29
CA HIS A 81 -4.77 6.14 4.84
C HIS A 81 -5.00 6.35 3.34
N PHE A 82 -5.16 7.60 2.92
CA PHE A 82 -5.27 7.95 1.51
C PHE A 82 -4.35 9.12 1.15
N TYR A 83 -3.87 9.11 -0.08
CA TYR A 83 -3.04 10.15 -0.67
C TYR A 83 -3.90 10.88 -1.70
N SER A 84 -4.19 12.15 -1.44
CA SER A 84 -4.95 13.03 -2.33
C SER A 84 -4.07 13.53 -3.49
N GLU A 85 -4.65 14.27 -4.42
CA GLU A 85 -3.93 14.88 -5.55
C GLU A 85 -2.77 15.79 -5.09
N SER A 86 -2.91 16.43 -3.91
CA SER A 86 -1.87 17.29 -3.32
C SER A 86 -0.75 16.53 -2.63
N ASP A 87 -0.95 15.25 -2.33
CA ASP A 87 -0.01 14.46 -1.56
C ASP A 87 0.91 13.65 -2.47
N GLN A 88 2.17 13.52 -2.08
CA GLN A 88 3.10 12.63 -2.76
C GLN A 88 3.01 11.23 -2.17
N CYS A 89 2.59 10.25 -2.98
CA CYS A 89 2.73 8.84 -2.67
C CYS A 89 3.99 8.30 -3.35
N ILE A 90 5.10 8.20 -2.61
CA ILE A 90 6.37 7.69 -3.13
C ILE A 90 6.39 6.19 -2.93
N VAL A 91 6.51 5.45 -4.03
CA VAL A 91 6.58 3.98 -4.00
C VAL A 91 7.87 3.48 -4.63
N ILE A 92 8.50 2.52 -3.99
CA ILE A 92 9.70 1.82 -4.48
C ILE A 92 9.25 0.41 -4.88
N PRO A 93 9.22 0.06 -6.18
CA PRO A 93 8.90 -1.30 -6.60
C PRO A 93 10.04 -2.25 -6.21
N VAL A 94 9.68 -3.40 -5.62
CA VAL A 94 10.61 -4.42 -5.10
C VAL A 94 10.49 -5.70 -5.90
N ALA A 95 9.26 -6.10 -6.24
CA ALA A 95 9.02 -7.33 -6.99
C ALA A 95 7.77 -7.22 -7.87
N TYR A 96 7.73 -8.04 -8.90
CA TYR A 96 6.61 -8.14 -9.82
C TYR A 96 6.16 -9.59 -9.98
N LYS A 97 4.85 -9.83 -9.94
CA LYS A 97 4.28 -11.14 -10.17
C LYS A 97 3.06 -11.05 -11.09
N ARG A 98 3.06 -11.83 -12.16
CA ARG A 98 1.87 -12.04 -12.98
C ARG A 98 1.17 -13.30 -12.50
N MET A 99 -0.15 -13.22 -12.31
CA MET A 99 -1.00 -14.34 -11.92
C MET A 99 -2.24 -14.37 -12.80
N PHE A 100 -2.84 -15.55 -12.90
CA PHE A 100 -4.08 -15.79 -13.60
C PHE A 100 -5.08 -16.26 -12.54
N LEU A 101 -6.00 -15.36 -12.19
CA LEU A 101 -6.97 -15.57 -11.12
C LEU A 101 -8.20 -16.24 -11.70
N GLU A 102 -8.56 -17.40 -11.19
CA GLU A 102 -9.76 -18.12 -11.55
C GLU A 102 -10.92 -17.70 -10.65
N TRP A 103 -11.96 -17.17 -11.26
CA TRP A 103 -13.13 -16.67 -10.57
C TRP A 103 -14.36 -17.46 -10.94
N GLN A 104 -15.17 -17.76 -9.95
CA GLN A 104 -16.51 -18.29 -10.17
C GLN A 104 -17.46 -17.15 -10.59
N PRO A 105 -18.37 -17.37 -11.57
CA PRO A 105 -19.40 -16.40 -11.90
C PRO A 105 -20.29 -16.06 -10.72
N ARG A 106 -20.76 -14.81 -10.65
CA ARG A 106 -21.61 -14.33 -9.55
C ARG A 106 -22.89 -15.13 -9.40
N GLU A 107 -23.45 -15.55 -10.51
CA GLU A 107 -24.67 -16.37 -10.60
C GLU A 107 -24.48 -17.75 -9.95
N SER A 108 -23.25 -18.22 -9.86
CA SER A 108 -22.87 -19.50 -9.25
C SER A 108 -22.28 -19.34 -7.84
N GLY A 109 -22.44 -18.17 -7.22
CA GLY A 109 -21.95 -17.88 -5.88
C GLY A 109 -20.77 -16.88 -5.83
N GLY A 110 -20.05 -16.69 -6.93
CA GLY A 110 -18.91 -15.78 -7.01
C GLY A 110 -17.69 -16.24 -6.20
N GLY A 111 -16.65 -15.44 -6.25
CA GLY A 111 -15.44 -15.64 -5.44
C GLY A 111 -14.24 -16.15 -6.22
N LEU A 112 -13.07 -16.04 -5.60
CA LEU A 112 -11.81 -16.54 -6.12
C LEU A 112 -11.73 -18.04 -5.84
N VAL A 113 -11.57 -18.84 -6.89
CA VAL A 113 -11.49 -20.30 -6.82
C VAL A 113 -10.03 -20.76 -6.74
N ASN A 114 -9.17 -20.18 -7.60
CA ASN A 114 -7.78 -20.60 -7.69
C ASN A 114 -6.87 -19.45 -8.20
N GLN A 115 -5.57 -19.62 -8.01
CA GLN A 115 -4.54 -18.70 -8.50
C GLN A 115 -3.48 -19.51 -9.26
N HIS A 116 -3.39 -19.26 -10.55
CA HIS A 116 -2.42 -19.93 -11.43
C HIS A 116 -1.25 -18.98 -11.71
N THR A 117 -0.04 -19.49 -11.62
CA THR A 117 1.20 -18.76 -11.99
C THR A 117 1.63 -19.04 -13.41
N ASP A 118 1.19 -20.16 -13.98
CA ASP A 118 1.52 -20.57 -15.34
C ASP A 118 0.49 -20.02 -16.34
N ALA A 119 1.00 -19.37 -17.38
CA ALA A 119 0.17 -18.88 -18.49
C ALA A 119 -0.47 -20.01 -19.33
N ALA A 120 -0.02 -21.25 -19.17
CA ALA A 120 -0.59 -22.40 -19.84
C ALA A 120 -2.10 -22.57 -19.57
N ILE A 121 -2.59 -22.06 -18.42
CA ILE A 121 -4.03 -22.06 -18.11
C ILE A 121 -4.87 -21.34 -19.19
N LEU A 122 -4.31 -20.34 -19.86
CA LEU A 122 -5.01 -19.60 -20.91
C LEU A 122 -5.28 -20.46 -22.17
N SER A 123 -4.49 -21.51 -22.40
CA SER A 123 -4.74 -22.44 -23.50
C SER A 123 -5.97 -23.34 -23.27
N GLN A 124 -6.45 -23.40 -22.04
CA GLN A 124 -7.64 -24.15 -21.64
C GLN A 124 -8.91 -23.31 -21.67
N THR A 125 -8.79 -22.02 -22.01
CA THR A 125 -9.93 -21.10 -22.05
C THR A 125 -10.44 -20.89 -23.47
N SER A 126 -11.71 -20.53 -23.58
CA SER A 126 -12.33 -19.97 -24.78
C SER A 126 -12.74 -18.51 -24.50
N LYS A 127 -12.77 -17.68 -25.54
CA LYS A 127 -13.26 -16.31 -25.41
C LYS A 127 -14.80 -16.28 -25.48
N ASN A 128 -15.42 -15.61 -24.50
CA ASN A 128 -16.84 -15.30 -24.61
C ASN A 128 -17.08 -14.04 -25.47
N GLU A 129 -18.34 -13.68 -25.70
CA GLU A 129 -18.74 -12.49 -26.48
C GLU A 129 -18.14 -11.17 -25.94
N LYS A 130 -17.83 -11.09 -24.65
CA LYS A 130 -17.21 -9.94 -23.99
C LYS A 130 -15.68 -9.99 -23.99
N GLY A 131 -15.09 -11.01 -24.61
CA GLY A 131 -13.65 -11.21 -24.70
C GLY A 131 -12.99 -11.74 -23.42
N ALA A 132 -13.77 -12.21 -22.45
CA ALA A 132 -13.25 -12.83 -21.24
C ALA A 132 -12.81 -14.28 -21.51
N ASP A 133 -11.74 -14.72 -20.84
CA ASP A 133 -11.23 -16.07 -20.89
C ASP A 133 -12.06 -16.99 -19.98
N ILE A 134 -12.81 -17.94 -20.57
CA ILE A 134 -13.72 -18.85 -19.86
C ILE A 134 -13.20 -20.28 -19.93
N LEU A 135 -13.11 -20.94 -18.79
CA LEU A 135 -12.81 -22.37 -18.67
C LEU A 135 -14.03 -23.23 -18.95
N ALA A 136 -13.81 -24.52 -19.25
CA ALA A 136 -14.89 -25.47 -19.51
C ALA A 136 -15.90 -25.65 -18.36
N ASN A 137 -15.48 -25.40 -17.13
CA ASN A 137 -16.32 -25.41 -15.92
C ASN A 137 -17.15 -24.11 -15.73
N GLY A 138 -17.06 -23.14 -16.65
CA GLY A 138 -17.74 -21.86 -16.58
C GLY A 138 -17.03 -20.78 -15.78
N ASN A 139 -15.94 -21.08 -15.07
CA ASN A 139 -15.13 -20.10 -14.40
C ASN A 139 -14.40 -19.20 -15.41
N TYR A 140 -14.11 -17.97 -15.02
CA TYR A 140 -13.34 -17.08 -15.89
C TYR A 140 -11.95 -16.79 -15.31
N ILE A 141 -10.99 -16.64 -16.21
CA ILE A 141 -9.61 -16.31 -15.88
C ILE A 141 -9.38 -14.82 -16.05
N GLN A 142 -8.92 -14.17 -14.99
CA GLN A 142 -8.50 -12.78 -15.01
C GLN A 142 -6.99 -12.69 -14.83
N THR A 143 -6.29 -12.15 -15.82
CA THR A 143 -4.87 -11.82 -15.67
C THR A 143 -4.73 -10.67 -14.68
N SER A 144 -3.89 -10.86 -13.67
CA SER A 144 -3.51 -9.87 -12.67
C SER A 144 -2.00 -9.67 -12.68
N ALA A 145 -1.57 -8.42 -12.71
CA ALA A 145 -0.18 -7.99 -12.57
C ALA A 145 -0.04 -7.30 -11.21
N THR A 146 0.68 -7.92 -10.29
CA THR A 146 0.87 -7.38 -8.94
C THR A 146 2.29 -6.88 -8.78
N HIS A 147 2.41 -5.60 -8.48
CA HIS A 147 3.66 -4.97 -8.06
C HIS A 147 3.72 -4.97 -6.53
N TYR A 148 4.76 -5.55 -5.97
CA TYR A 148 5.08 -5.45 -4.54
C TYR A 148 6.01 -4.26 -4.37
N CYS A 149 5.63 -3.36 -3.48
CA CYS A 149 6.29 -2.07 -3.33
C CYS A 149 6.51 -1.75 -1.86
N LEU A 150 7.42 -0.81 -1.62
CA LEU A 150 7.54 -0.09 -0.36
C LEU A 150 6.97 1.31 -0.56
N VAL A 151 6.05 1.73 0.29
CA VAL A 151 5.66 3.14 0.41
C VAL A 151 6.61 3.81 1.37
N VAL A 152 7.11 4.98 0.98
CA VAL A 152 8.00 5.80 1.82
C VAL A 152 7.16 6.78 2.61
N GLU A 153 7.22 6.71 3.94
CA GLU A 153 6.50 7.58 4.86
C GLU A 153 7.51 8.19 5.86
N GLY A 154 8.05 9.36 5.52
CA GLY A 154 9.14 9.97 6.28
C GLY A 154 10.37 9.07 6.31
N ASP A 155 10.80 8.64 7.51
CA ASP A 155 11.94 7.74 7.72
C ASP A 155 11.54 6.25 7.77
N SER A 156 10.27 5.93 7.53
CA SER A 156 9.74 4.58 7.58
C SER A 156 9.32 4.06 6.21
N PHE A 157 9.17 2.72 6.11
CA PHE A 157 8.74 2.05 4.90
C PHE A 157 7.60 1.08 5.24
N GLN A 158 6.53 1.13 4.46
CA GLN A 158 5.43 0.19 4.56
C GLN A 158 5.40 -0.74 3.33
N GLN A 159 5.34 -2.04 3.56
CA GLN A 159 5.12 -3.01 2.48
C GLN A 159 3.69 -2.92 1.97
N VAL A 160 3.53 -2.82 0.66
CA VAL A 160 2.23 -2.76 0.00
C VAL A 160 2.24 -3.55 -1.29
N MET A 161 1.05 -3.92 -1.77
CA MET A 161 0.90 -4.44 -3.13
C MET A 161 -0.04 -3.56 -3.95
N ILE A 162 0.27 -3.48 -5.24
CA ILE A 162 -0.53 -2.75 -6.23
C ILE A 162 -0.97 -3.77 -7.29
N PRO A 163 -2.13 -4.42 -7.10
CA PRO A 163 -2.67 -5.34 -8.09
C PRO A 163 -3.31 -4.56 -9.23
N MET A 164 -2.92 -4.88 -10.45
CA MET A 164 -3.46 -4.29 -11.69
C MET A 164 -4.07 -5.37 -12.56
N ALA A 165 -5.33 -5.19 -12.96
CA ALA A 165 -6.07 -6.11 -13.81
C ALA A 165 -6.86 -5.36 -14.88
N GLY A 166 -7.36 -6.06 -15.88
CA GLY A 166 -8.17 -5.49 -16.95
C GLY A 166 -7.45 -4.33 -17.66
N THR A 167 -8.07 -3.17 -17.71
CA THR A 167 -7.53 -1.97 -18.38
C THR A 167 -6.23 -1.46 -17.75
N GLN A 168 -5.99 -1.74 -16.48
CA GLN A 168 -4.79 -1.35 -15.76
C GLN A 168 -3.54 -2.15 -16.21
N LEU A 169 -3.71 -3.32 -16.83
CA LEU A 169 -2.58 -4.12 -17.34
C LEU A 169 -1.70 -3.33 -18.33
N LYS A 170 -2.30 -2.44 -19.12
CA LYS A 170 -1.53 -1.56 -20.01
C LYS A 170 -0.61 -0.64 -19.22
N LYS A 171 -1.10 -0.08 -18.11
CA LYS A 171 -0.31 0.79 -17.23
C LYS A 171 0.80 0.01 -16.53
N SER A 172 0.50 -1.21 -16.05
CA SER A 172 1.51 -2.11 -15.49
C SER A 172 2.66 -2.38 -16.47
N ARG A 173 2.34 -2.69 -17.74
CA ARG A 173 3.36 -2.90 -18.79
C ARG A 173 4.22 -1.66 -19.03
N THR A 174 3.59 -0.47 -19.10
CA THR A 174 4.32 0.80 -19.22
C THR A 174 5.25 1.01 -18.03
N TRP A 175 4.77 0.76 -16.82
CA TRP A 175 5.58 0.89 -15.61
C TRP A 175 6.79 -0.06 -15.63
N ASN A 176 6.58 -1.34 -15.96
CA ASN A 176 7.66 -2.31 -16.12
C ASN A 176 8.70 -1.84 -17.16
N SER A 177 8.25 -1.29 -18.30
CA SER A 177 9.16 -0.79 -19.34
C SER A 177 10.00 0.39 -18.84
N VAL A 178 9.39 1.29 -18.05
CA VAL A 178 10.10 2.41 -17.42
C VAL A 178 11.15 1.89 -16.43
N MET A 179 10.77 0.97 -15.54
CA MET A 179 11.69 0.40 -14.56
C MET A 179 12.88 -0.31 -15.21
N MET A 180 12.62 -1.15 -16.23
CA MET A 180 13.66 -1.87 -16.96
C MET A 180 14.56 -0.93 -17.78
N GLY A 181 14.04 0.24 -18.18
CA GLY A 181 14.79 1.27 -18.89
C GLY A 181 15.65 2.16 -17.98
N LEU A 182 15.40 2.16 -16.67
CA LEU A 182 16.17 2.97 -15.73
C LEU A 182 17.63 2.50 -15.70
N LYS A 183 18.53 3.47 -15.81
CA LYS A 183 19.96 3.28 -15.64
C LYS A 183 20.44 4.18 -14.51
N VAL A 184 21.03 3.58 -13.50
CA VAL A 184 21.58 4.28 -12.34
C VAL A 184 23.09 4.15 -12.37
N LYS A 185 23.77 5.25 -12.11
CA LYS A 185 25.23 5.30 -12.00
C LYS A 185 25.61 5.19 -10.52
N SER A 186 26.37 4.17 -10.18
CA SER A 186 26.89 4.02 -8.82
C SER A 186 27.95 5.07 -8.50
N SER A 187 28.29 5.23 -7.22
CA SER A 187 29.38 6.09 -6.77
C SER A 187 30.72 5.75 -7.46
N ASN A 188 30.91 4.49 -7.85
CA ASN A 188 32.11 4.00 -8.55
C ASN A 188 32.06 4.21 -10.06
N GLY A 189 31.04 4.90 -10.58
CA GLY A 189 30.89 5.20 -12.01
C GLY A 189 30.26 4.07 -12.84
N ASN A 190 30.01 2.90 -12.30
CA ASN A 190 29.36 1.81 -13.01
C ASN A 190 27.88 2.09 -13.23
N VAL A 191 27.38 1.80 -14.44
CA VAL A 191 25.98 1.92 -14.80
C VAL A 191 25.31 0.57 -14.64
N PHE A 192 24.21 0.51 -13.90
CA PHE A 192 23.42 -0.71 -13.72
C PHE A 192 21.93 -0.41 -13.80
N THR A 193 21.14 -1.44 -14.05
CA THR A 193 19.68 -1.38 -13.90
C THR A 193 19.37 -1.75 -12.45
N PRO A 194 18.62 -0.91 -11.70
CA PRO A 194 18.21 -1.25 -10.35
C PRO A 194 17.43 -2.58 -10.36
N PRO A 195 17.55 -3.39 -9.31
CA PRO A 195 16.69 -4.56 -9.16
C PRO A 195 15.22 -4.09 -9.10
N SER A 196 14.36 -4.80 -9.81
CA SER A 196 12.90 -4.61 -9.81
C SER A 196 12.26 -5.59 -8.85
#